data_2aa1636ac2a6f2bdcb8f8d8205bc5e90
#
_entry.id   2aa1636ac2a6f2bdcb8f8d8205bc5e90
#
_cell.length_a   1.000
_cell.length_b   1.000
_cell.length_c   1.000
_cell.angle_alpha   90.00
_cell.angle_beta   90.00
_cell.angle_gamma   90.00
#
_symmetry.space_group_name_H-M   'P 1'
#
loop_
_entity.id
_entity.type
_entity.pdbx_description
1 polymer ?
#
loop_
_entity_poly.entity_id
_entity_poly.type
_entity_poly.pdbx_seq_one_letter_code
_entity_poly.pdbx_strand_id
1 'polypeptide(L)'
;VNIEVKKPSQEELSSLGVEAWSIWQKEASNFDWHYDSKEVCYFLEGEVEIEIAGGERIRIEKGDLVTFPQGLSCKWHIKRKVKKHYNFE
;
A
#
# COMPACT_ATOMS: atom_id res chain seq x y z
N VAL A 1 1.11 8.25 -13.80
CA VAL A 1 1.01 7.08 -12.92
C VAL A 1 0.44 7.53 -11.59
N ASN A 2 -0.74 7.02 -11.22
CA ASN A 2 -1.45 7.48 -10.04
C ASN A 2 -1.61 6.35 -9.01
N ILE A 3 -1.22 6.66 -7.78
CA ILE A 3 -1.50 5.80 -6.63
C ILE A 3 -2.81 6.30 -6.04
N GLU A 4 -3.78 5.40 -5.89
CA GLU A 4 -5.06 5.75 -5.28
C GLU A 4 -5.04 5.40 -3.80
N VAL A 5 -5.41 6.35 -2.95
CA VAL A 5 -5.49 6.17 -1.50
C VAL A 5 -6.87 6.58 -1.04
N LYS A 6 -7.57 5.70 -0.34
CA LYS A 6 -8.88 6.04 0.20
C LYS A 6 -9.15 5.34 1.54
N LYS A 7 -10.10 5.87 2.30
CA LYS A 7 -10.58 5.26 3.53
C LYS A 7 -11.84 4.46 3.22
N PRO A 8 -11.77 3.13 3.09
CA PRO A 8 -12.93 2.34 2.70
C PRO A 8 -13.92 2.16 3.84
N SER A 9 -15.18 1.89 3.50
CA SER A 9 -16.18 1.49 4.46
C SER A 9 -16.00 0.02 4.79
N GLN A 10 -16.60 -0.44 5.89
CA GLN A 10 -16.59 -1.86 6.25
C GLN A 10 -17.26 -2.71 5.16
N GLU A 11 -18.31 -2.19 4.54
CA GLU A 11 -19.00 -2.87 3.45
C GLU A 11 -18.09 -3.07 2.25
N GLU A 12 -17.31 -2.07 1.92
CA GLU A 12 -16.36 -2.16 0.80
C GLU A 12 -15.30 -3.22 1.08
N LEU A 13 -14.76 -3.24 2.29
CA LEU A 13 -13.76 -4.23 2.69
C LEU A 13 -14.32 -5.64 2.61
N SER A 14 -15.56 -5.83 3.07
CA SER A 14 -16.23 -7.12 3.00
C SER A 14 -16.49 -7.57 1.57
N SER A 15 -16.91 -6.64 0.71
CA SER A 15 -17.15 -6.93 -0.71
C SER A 15 -15.89 -7.33 -1.44
N LEU A 16 -14.75 -6.76 -1.08
CA LEU A 16 -13.46 -7.08 -1.68
C LEU A 16 -12.88 -8.38 -1.14
N GLY A 17 -13.34 -8.85 0.02
CA GLY A 17 -12.80 -10.04 0.66
C GLY A 17 -11.41 -9.83 1.23
N VAL A 18 -11.12 -8.62 1.70
CA VAL A 18 -9.78 -8.22 2.16
C VAL A 18 -9.21 -9.18 3.21
N GLU A 19 -10.06 -9.70 4.11
CA GLU A 19 -9.62 -10.60 5.17
C GLU A 19 -9.04 -11.91 4.65
N ALA A 20 -9.38 -12.29 3.42
CA ALA A 20 -8.86 -13.50 2.79
C ALA A 20 -7.54 -13.25 2.04
N TRP A 21 -7.13 -11.99 1.90
CA TRP A 21 -5.89 -11.65 1.20
C TRP A 21 -4.67 -12.02 2.05
N SER A 22 -3.54 -12.22 1.38
CA SER A 22 -2.27 -12.48 2.07
C SER A 22 -1.85 -11.30 2.92
N ILE A 23 -1.01 -11.56 3.93
CA ILE A 23 -0.49 -10.53 4.82
C ILE A 23 1.01 -10.38 4.61
N TRP A 24 1.47 -9.14 4.60
CA TRP A 24 2.88 -8.78 4.51
C TRP A 24 3.23 -7.81 5.64
N GLN A 25 4.40 -8.03 6.26
CA GLN A 25 4.89 -7.20 7.36
C GLN A 25 6.33 -6.83 7.11
N LYS A 26 6.73 -5.63 7.55
CA LYS A 26 8.11 -5.20 7.47
C LYS A 26 8.38 -4.11 8.51
N GLU A 27 9.56 -4.19 9.12
CA GLU A 27 10.00 -3.18 10.09
C GLU A 27 10.35 -1.87 9.38
N ALA A 28 10.49 -0.79 10.18
CA ALA A 28 10.89 0.52 9.65
C ALA A 28 12.16 0.38 8.82
N SER A 29 12.14 0.84 7.58
CA SER A 29 13.24 0.73 6.63
C SER A 29 12.95 1.54 5.39
N ASN A 30 13.95 1.65 4.50
CA ASN A 30 13.80 2.32 3.20
C ASN A 30 14.28 1.35 2.13
N PHE A 31 13.52 1.22 1.04
CA PHE A 31 13.90 0.36 -0.07
C PHE A 31 13.20 0.76 -1.34
N ASP A 32 13.80 0.40 -2.49
CA ASP A 32 13.20 0.62 -3.79
C ASP A 32 12.26 -0.53 -4.12
N TRP A 33 11.19 -0.25 -4.85
CA TRP A 33 10.24 -1.26 -5.26
C TRP A 33 9.69 -0.97 -6.65
N HIS A 34 9.43 -2.03 -7.40
CA HIS A 34 8.82 -1.95 -8.72
C HIS A 34 7.61 -2.88 -8.78
N TYR A 35 6.50 -2.40 -9.31
CA TYR A 35 5.26 -3.17 -9.41
C TYR A 35 5.14 -3.79 -10.80
N ASP A 36 5.33 -5.11 -10.89
CA ASP A 36 5.15 -5.85 -12.14
C ASP A 36 3.68 -6.07 -12.45
N SER A 37 2.83 -5.97 -11.45
CA SER A 37 1.38 -6.12 -11.56
C SER A 37 0.71 -5.06 -10.70
N LYS A 38 -0.55 -4.75 -11.00
CA LYS A 38 -1.36 -3.88 -10.16
C LYS A 38 -1.54 -4.57 -8.79
N GLU A 39 -1.32 -3.84 -7.73
CA GLU A 39 -1.47 -4.36 -6.37
C GLU A 39 -2.43 -3.48 -5.57
N VAL A 40 -3.38 -4.12 -4.86
CA VAL A 40 -4.29 -3.44 -3.95
C VAL A 40 -3.92 -3.87 -2.53
N CYS A 41 -3.75 -2.90 -1.63
CA CYS A 41 -3.34 -3.15 -0.26
C CYS A 41 -4.27 -2.48 0.72
N TYR A 42 -4.57 -3.17 1.83
CA TYR A 42 -5.27 -2.57 2.95
C TYR A 42 -4.34 -2.57 4.16
N PHE A 43 -4.05 -1.38 4.68
CA PHE A 43 -3.05 -1.21 5.75
C PHE A 43 -3.69 -1.39 7.12
N LEU A 44 -3.23 -2.42 7.85
CA LEU A 44 -3.71 -2.75 9.18
C LEU A 44 -2.94 -1.99 10.27
N GLU A 45 -1.64 -1.74 10.04
CA GLU A 45 -0.75 -1.06 10.99
C GLU A 45 0.34 -0.34 10.23
N GLY A 46 0.87 0.70 10.84
CA GLY A 46 2.07 1.34 10.38
C GLY A 46 1.88 2.68 9.72
N GLU A 47 3.01 3.25 9.31
CA GLU A 47 3.04 4.53 8.60
C GLU A 47 4.13 4.44 7.55
N VAL A 48 3.79 4.79 6.32
CA VAL A 48 4.69 4.69 5.16
C VAL A 48 4.59 5.96 4.33
N GLU A 49 5.71 6.40 3.77
CA GLU A 49 5.71 7.40 2.72
C GLU A 49 6.22 6.73 1.45
N ILE A 50 5.50 6.92 0.36
CA ILE A 50 5.89 6.39 -0.95
C ILE A 50 6.42 7.55 -1.77
N GLU A 51 7.68 7.48 -2.16
CA GLU A 51 8.32 8.48 -2.99
C GLU A 51 8.28 8.03 -4.44
N ILE A 52 7.72 8.86 -5.32
CA ILE A 52 7.63 8.57 -6.75
C ILE A 52 8.50 9.52 -7.56
N ALA A 53 8.61 9.27 -8.87
CA ALA A 53 9.43 10.09 -9.76
C ALA A 53 9.05 11.57 -9.61
N GLY A 54 10.05 12.44 -9.55
CA GLY A 54 9.84 13.87 -9.33
C GLY A 54 9.90 14.29 -7.86
N GLY A 55 10.04 13.32 -6.95
CA GLY A 55 10.19 13.59 -5.52
C GLY A 55 8.89 13.75 -4.75
N GLU A 56 7.75 13.58 -5.41
CA GLU A 56 6.47 13.62 -4.71
C GLU A 56 6.38 12.45 -3.73
N ARG A 57 5.84 12.70 -2.53
CA ARG A 57 5.65 11.68 -1.52
C ARG A 57 4.18 11.55 -1.15
N ILE A 58 3.73 10.32 -1.03
CA ILE A 58 2.35 10.00 -0.67
C ILE A 58 2.40 9.30 0.67
N ARG A 59 1.70 9.86 1.67
CA ARG A 59 1.65 9.28 3.00
C ARG A 59 0.53 8.25 3.06
N ILE A 60 0.84 7.09 3.62
CA ILE A 60 -0.09 5.99 3.81
C ILE A 60 -0.05 5.57 5.27
N GLU A 61 -1.22 5.33 5.85
CA GLU A 61 -1.31 4.96 7.26
C GLU A 61 -2.39 3.91 7.49
N LYS A 62 -2.51 3.47 8.74
CA LYS A 62 -3.51 2.49 9.14
C LYS A 62 -4.90 2.91 8.66
N GLY A 63 -5.62 1.96 8.07
CA GLY A 63 -6.98 2.17 7.57
C GLY A 63 -7.06 2.59 6.12
N ASP A 64 -5.91 2.78 5.45
CA ASP A 64 -5.91 3.16 4.04
C ASP A 64 -6.03 1.94 3.13
N LEU A 65 -6.87 2.06 2.11
CA LEU A 65 -6.93 1.12 1.00
C LEU A 65 -6.20 1.79 -0.16
N VAL A 66 -5.12 1.17 -0.62
CA VAL A 66 -4.22 1.78 -1.59
C VAL A 66 -4.10 0.90 -2.83
N THR A 67 -4.21 1.51 -4.00
CA THR A 67 -4.01 0.82 -5.27
C THR A 67 -2.73 1.32 -5.92
N PHE A 68 -1.78 0.42 -6.10
CA PHE A 68 -0.51 0.70 -6.79
C PHE A 68 -0.63 0.20 -8.22
N PRO A 69 -0.46 1.07 -9.22
CA PRO A 69 -0.61 0.65 -10.62
C PRO A 69 0.56 -0.19 -11.11
N GLN A 70 0.29 -1.04 -12.09
CA GLN A 70 1.32 -1.81 -12.77
C GLN A 70 2.34 -0.86 -13.41
N GLY A 71 3.61 -1.20 -13.33
CA GLY A 71 4.68 -0.41 -13.92
C GLY A 71 5.23 0.69 -13.04
N LEU A 72 4.64 0.90 -11.86
CA LEU A 72 5.12 1.91 -10.93
C LEU A 72 6.47 1.52 -10.34
N SER A 73 7.43 2.45 -10.38
CA SER A 73 8.68 2.35 -9.62
C SER A 73 8.65 3.42 -8.54
N CYS A 74 8.97 3.05 -7.33
CA CYS A 74 8.87 3.95 -6.20
C CYS A 74 9.86 3.57 -5.11
N LYS A 75 9.97 4.45 -4.11
CA LYS A 75 10.77 4.17 -2.94
C LYS A 75 9.85 4.16 -1.72
N TRP A 76 9.95 3.09 -0.93
CA TRP A 76 9.21 2.96 0.31
C TRP A 76 10.04 3.51 1.46
N HIS A 77 9.43 4.39 2.26
CA HIS A 77 10.00 4.88 3.50
C HIS A 77 9.07 4.43 4.62
N ILE A 78 9.35 3.28 5.23
CA ILE A 78 8.54 2.76 6.32
C ILE A 78 8.97 3.46 7.60
N LYS A 79 8.08 4.29 8.14
CA LYS A 79 8.35 5.07 9.37
C LYS A 79 8.06 4.27 10.63
N ARG A 80 7.04 3.39 10.56
CA ARG A 80 6.65 2.48 11.64
C ARG A 80 6.34 1.14 11.03
N LYS A 81 6.64 0.07 11.76
CA LYS A 81 6.38 -1.29 11.29
C LYS A 81 5.02 -1.37 10.60
N VAL A 82 5.01 -1.88 9.39
CA VAL A 82 3.82 -1.99 8.56
C VAL A 82 3.29 -3.40 8.54
N LYS A 83 1.96 -3.52 8.53
CA LYS A 83 1.25 -4.78 8.33
C LYS A 83 0.10 -4.48 7.41
N LYS A 84 0.00 -5.24 6.32
CA LYS A 84 -1.06 -5.01 5.32
C LYS A 84 -1.54 -6.32 4.72
N HIS A 85 -2.81 -6.32 4.30
CA HIS A 85 -3.32 -7.32 3.38
C HIS A 85 -2.99 -6.84 1.97
N TYR A 86 -2.68 -7.77 1.06
CA TYR A 86 -2.40 -7.39 -0.33
C TYR A 86 -2.97 -8.41 -1.30
N ASN A 87 -3.27 -7.94 -2.51
CA ASN A 87 -3.78 -8.77 -3.59
C ASN A 87 -3.31 -8.19 -4.92
N PHE A 88 -2.84 -9.05 -5.81
CA PHE A 88 -2.43 -8.67 -7.15
C PHE A 88 -3.59 -8.86 -8.13
N GLU A 89 -3.70 -7.93 -9.07
CA GLU A 89 -4.74 -8.01 -10.11
C GLU A 89 -4.15 -8.09 -11.50
#